data_214dce3cc3ff7cbd1c1aec436c4747ef
#
_entry.id   214dce3cc3ff7cbd1c1aec436c4747ef
#
_cell.length_a   1.000
_cell.length_b   1.000
_cell.length_c   1.000
_cell.angle_alpha   90.00
_cell.angle_beta   90.00
_cell.angle_gamma   90.00
#
_symmetry.space_group_name_H-M   'P 1'
#
loop_
_entity.id
_entity.type
_entity.pdbx_description
1 polymer ?
#
loop_
_entity_poly.entity_id
_entity_poly.type
_entity_poly.pdbx_seq_one_letter_code
_entity_poly.pdbx_strand_id
1 'polypeptide(L)'
;MKKILAFSGSNHSQSIHQNLINITASKVVKNEVTIIDLNDFPLPIYSIDIENQGIPKEVIELRNIMIEHDALIIASPEHNGSMPAFLKNVIDWLSRATQPGQPFFGETKKPVLLLSTSPGESGGATNIKTMSELMPWWGGDVKGTYSLGSYHEKFIDGQFNSATDKELTKTVNSFEATL
;
A
#
# COMPACT_ATOMS: atom_id res chain seq x y z
N MET A 1 -2.82 19.44 9.43
CA MET A 1 -1.85 18.55 8.78
C MET A 1 -2.40 17.14 8.94
N LYS A 2 -2.51 16.38 7.85
CA LYS A 2 -3.05 15.02 7.85
C LYS A 2 -1.95 14.00 8.13
N LYS A 3 -2.30 12.86 8.68
CA LYS A 3 -1.41 11.72 8.90
C LYS A 3 -1.58 10.72 7.77
N ILE A 4 -0.52 10.41 7.05
CA ILE A 4 -0.51 9.45 5.96
C ILE A 4 0.25 8.20 6.41
N LEU A 5 -0.35 7.02 6.28
CA LEU A 5 0.33 5.75 6.45
C LEU A 5 0.85 5.27 5.10
N ALA A 6 2.12 4.90 5.02
CA ALA A 6 2.73 4.37 3.81
C ALA A 6 3.33 2.98 4.06
N PHE A 7 3.08 2.03 3.16
CA PHE A 7 3.65 0.68 3.26
C PHE A 7 3.75 -0.03 1.92
N SER A 8 4.65 -1.01 1.87
CA SER A 8 4.81 -1.93 0.75
C SER A 8 4.07 -3.24 1.02
N GLY A 9 3.36 -3.76 0.02
CA GLY A 9 2.76 -5.09 0.04
C GLY A 9 3.73 -6.23 -0.31
N SER A 10 5.04 -5.96 -0.33
CA SER A 10 6.09 -6.96 -0.59
C SER A 10 6.73 -7.43 0.71
N ASN A 11 6.99 -8.71 0.84
CA ASN A 11 7.77 -9.29 1.94
C ASN A 11 9.25 -9.53 1.58
N HIS A 12 9.71 -9.03 0.44
CA HIS A 12 11.11 -9.19 0.02
C HIS A 12 11.99 -8.13 0.70
N SER A 13 13.08 -8.57 1.34
CA SER A 13 14.00 -7.68 2.08
C SER A 13 14.67 -6.59 1.23
N GLN A 14 14.78 -6.81 -0.09
CA GLN A 14 15.32 -5.85 -1.06
C GLN A 14 14.22 -5.41 -2.04
N SER A 15 13.04 -5.12 -1.53
CA SER A 15 11.88 -4.80 -2.34
C SER A 15 12.03 -3.47 -3.07
N ILE A 16 11.88 -3.50 -4.40
CA ILE A 16 11.77 -2.28 -5.23
C ILE A 16 10.50 -1.47 -4.89
N HIS A 17 9.47 -2.12 -4.34
CA HIS A 17 8.26 -1.44 -3.87
C HIS A 17 8.50 -0.71 -2.55
N GLN A 18 9.35 -1.24 -1.66
CA GLN A 18 9.75 -0.54 -0.46
C GLN A 18 10.59 0.71 -0.80
N ASN A 19 11.49 0.60 -1.78
CA ASN A 19 12.21 1.76 -2.29
C ASN A 19 11.27 2.81 -2.88
N LEU A 20 10.26 2.38 -3.65
CA LEU A 20 9.25 3.28 -4.21
C LEU A 20 8.45 3.98 -3.10
N ILE A 21 8.06 3.29 -2.03
CA ILE A 21 7.41 3.88 -0.84
C ILE A 21 8.31 4.94 -0.19
N ASN A 22 9.57 4.61 0.07
CA ASN A 22 10.50 5.53 0.73
C ASN A 22 10.68 6.83 -0.07
N ILE A 23 10.84 6.72 -1.40
CA ILE A 23 10.99 7.88 -2.28
C ILE A 23 9.68 8.67 -2.38
N THR A 24 8.54 7.98 -2.49
CA THR A 24 7.22 8.63 -2.53
C THR A 24 6.96 9.40 -1.23
N ALA A 25 7.22 8.80 -0.09
CA ALA A 25 7.06 9.43 1.22
C ALA A 25 7.94 10.69 1.37
N SER A 26 9.19 10.65 0.87
CA SER A 26 10.09 11.81 0.92
C SER A 26 9.62 13.00 0.07
N LYS A 27 8.67 12.80 -0.84
CA LYS A 27 8.07 13.86 -1.68
C LYS A 27 6.83 14.50 -1.06
N VAL A 28 6.29 13.94 0.01
CA VAL A 28 5.17 14.54 0.76
C VAL A 28 5.70 15.75 1.53
N VAL A 29 5.10 16.92 1.33
CA VAL A 29 5.61 18.17 1.92
C VAL A 29 4.60 18.89 2.81
N LYS A 30 3.30 18.57 2.70
CA LYS A 30 2.22 19.26 3.41
C LYS A 30 1.66 18.46 4.59
N ASN A 31 2.00 17.17 4.67
CA ASN A 31 1.41 16.22 5.61
C ASN A 31 2.50 15.37 6.30
N GLU A 32 2.12 14.69 7.37
CA GLU A 32 3.01 13.75 8.07
C GLU A 32 2.90 12.36 7.42
N VAL A 33 4.04 11.69 7.25
CA VAL A 33 4.06 10.32 6.73
C VAL A 33 4.71 9.39 7.75
N THR A 34 3.99 8.33 8.09
CA THR A 34 4.50 7.18 8.83
C THR A 34 4.71 6.03 7.86
N ILE A 35 5.92 5.51 7.78
CA ILE A 35 6.23 4.31 6.99
C ILE A 35 6.30 3.13 7.93
N ILE A 36 5.60 2.04 7.60
CA ILE A 36 5.69 0.76 8.31
C ILE A 36 6.17 -0.35 7.36
N ASP A 37 6.80 -1.37 7.92
CA ASP A 37 7.08 -2.63 7.24
C ASP A 37 6.04 -3.68 7.67
N LEU A 38 5.29 -4.23 6.73
CA LEU A 38 4.32 -5.29 7.03
C LEU A 38 4.98 -6.59 7.53
N ASN A 39 6.29 -6.77 7.33
CA ASN A 39 7.04 -7.90 7.90
C ASN A 39 7.15 -7.83 9.44
N ASP A 40 6.98 -6.65 10.03
CA ASP A 40 6.97 -6.46 11.50
C ASP A 40 5.68 -7.01 12.13
N PHE A 41 4.68 -7.37 11.32
CA PHE A 41 3.39 -7.96 11.72
C PHE A 41 3.27 -9.40 11.20
N PRO A 42 4.03 -10.37 11.73
CA PRO A 42 4.03 -11.74 11.22
C PRO A 42 2.66 -12.41 11.45
N LEU A 43 2.03 -12.84 10.36
CA LEU A 43 0.71 -13.47 10.38
C LEU A 43 0.79 -14.88 9.79
N PRO A 44 0.14 -15.88 10.42
CA PRO A 44 -0.03 -17.20 9.80
C PRO A 44 -0.86 -17.06 8.52
N ILE A 45 -0.77 -18.03 7.61
CA ILE A 45 -1.70 -18.10 6.49
C ILE A 45 -3.12 -18.21 7.07
N TYR A 46 -4.01 -17.32 6.63
CA TYR A 46 -5.38 -17.29 7.11
C TYR A 46 -6.08 -18.64 6.89
N SER A 47 -6.72 -19.12 7.93
CA SER A 47 -7.70 -20.19 7.87
C SER A 47 -8.75 -20.00 8.95
N ILE A 48 -9.95 -20.55 8.73
CA ILE A 48 -11.03 -20.52 9.72
C ILE A 48 -10.63 -21.26 11.02
N ASP A 49 -9.80 -22.28 10.91
CA ASP A 49 -9.34 -23.06 12.08
C ASP A 49 -8.42 -22.23 12.98
N ILE A 50 -7.59 -21.36 12.38
CA ILE A 50 -6.74 -20.44 13.14
C ILE A 50 -7.59 -19.29 13.69
N GLU A 51 -8.50 -18.73 12.90
CA GLU A 51 -9.43 -17.68 13.35
C GLU A 51 -10.27 -18.12 14.57
N ASN A 52 -10.73 -19.38 14.59
CA ASN A 52 -11.48 -19.94 15.73
C ASN A 52 -10.67 -20.04 17.02
N GLN A 53 -9.33 -19.97 16.93
CA GLN A 53 -8.43 -19.89 18.09
C GLN A 53 -8.22 -18.46 18.58
N GLY A 54 -8.65 -17.47 17.81
CA GLY A 54 -8.56 -16.05 18.07
C GLY A 54 -7.85 -15.27 16.97
N ILE A 55 -8.17 -13.99 16.87
CA ILE A 55 -7.49 -13.08 15.93
C ILE A 55 -6.07 -12.77 16.46
N PRO A 56 -5.01 -12.94 15.65
CA PRO A 56 -3.66 -12.57 16.07
C PRO A 56 -3.59 -11.11 16.53
N LYS A 57 -2.83 -10.83 17.58
CA LYS A 57 -2.69 -9.47 18.13
C LYS A 57 -2.10 -8.50 17.11
N GLU A 58 -1.24 -8.98 16.25
CA GLU A 58 -0.59 -8.22 15.16
C GLU A 58 -1.63 -7.67 14.16
N VAL A 59 -2.73 -8.39 13.92
CA VAL A 59 -3.85 -7.93 13.09
C VAL A 59 -4.54 -6.73 13.73
N ILE A 60 -4.81 -6.82 15.04
CA ILE A 60 -5.46 -5.74 15.80
C ILE A 60 -4.57 -4.51 15.84
N GLU A 61 -3.26 -4.70 16.08
CA GLU A 61 -2.27 -3.64 16.10
C GLU A 61 -2.19 -2.94 14.74
N LEU A 62 -2.04 -3.69 13.65
CA LEU A 62 -1.97 -3.16 12.28
C LEU A 62 -3.26 -2.40 11.91
N ARG A 63 -4.42 -2.94 12.26
CA ARG A 63 -5.70 -2.28 12.02
C ARG A 63 -5.80 -0.94 12.78
N ASN A 64 -5.37 -0.90 14.03
CA ASN A 64 -5.38 0.33 14.83
C ASN A 64 -4.47 1.40 14.19
N ILE A 65 -3.27 1.02 13.75
CA ILE A 65 -2.38 1.92 13.01
C ILE A 65 -3.09 2.47 11.77
N MET A 66 -3.78 1.62 10.99
CA MET A 66 -4.51 2.08 9.81
C MET A 66 -5.64 3.06 10.16
N ILE A 67 -6.36 2.81 11.25
CA ILE A 67 -7.46 3.68 11.71
C ILE A 67 -6.96 5.06 12.14
N GLU A 68 -5.81 5.13 12.80
CA GLU A 68 -5.22 6.37 13.33
C GLU A 68 -4.71 7.33 12.26
N HIS A 69 -4.60 6.88 11.00
CA HIS A 69 -4.14 7.70 9.88
C HIS A 69 -5.31 8.18 9.01
N ASP A 70 -5.17 9.35 8.42
CA ASP A 70 -6.20 9.99 7.58
C ASP A 70 -6.19 9.48 6.13
N ALA A 71 -5.05 9.03 5.63
CA ALA A 71 -4.84 8.62 4.25
C ALA A 71 -3.80 7.51 4.13
N LEU A 72 -3.75 6.84 2.98
CA LEU A 72 -2.84 5.71 2.74
C LEU A 72 -2.04 5.90 1.45
N ILE A 73 -0.76 5.49 1.47
CA ILE A 73 0.07 5.28 0.29
C ILE A 73 0.48 3.81 0.27
N ILE A 74 0.06 3.06 -0.74
CA ILE A 74 0.26 1.61 -0.82
C ILE A 74 1.01 1.28 -2.10
N ALA A 75 2.19 0.66 -1.99
CA ALA A 75 2.90 0.10 -3.14
C ALA A 75 2.79 -1.43 -3.12
N SER A 76 2.23 -2.02 -4.16
CA SER A 76 2.02 -3.47 -4.24
C SER A 76 2.66 -4.08 -5.48
N PRO A 77 3.48 -5.15 -5.34
CA PRO A 77 3.88 -5.96 -6.47
C PRO A 77 2.68 -6.56 -7.21
N GLU A 78 2.88 -6.83 -8.49
CA GLU A 78 1.97 -7.67 -9.26
C GLU A 78 2.51 -9.10 -9.32
N HIS A 79 1.75 -10.05 -8.80
CA HIS A 79 2.01 -11.48 -8.93
C HIS A 79 0.83 -12.13 -9.67
N ASN A 80 1.09 -12.63 -10.89
CA ASN A 80 0.07 -13.31 -11.71
C ASN A 80 -1.20 -12.46 -11.93
N GLY A 81 -1.04 -11.14 -12.19
CA GLY A 81 -2.15 -10.22 -12.46
C GLY A 81 -2.89 -9.71 -11.23
N SER A 82 -2.40 -9.98 -10.01
CA SER A 82 -3.02 -9.57 -8.75
C SER A 82 -1.97 -9.18 -7.71
N MET A 83 -2.42 -8.80 -6.50
CA MET A 83 -1.52 -8.57 -5.38
C MET A 83 -0.80 -9.85 -4.94
N PRO A 84 0.39 -9.74 -4.29
CA PRO A 84 1.10 -10.90 -3.74
C PRO A 84 0.28 -11.64 -2.68
N ALA A 85 0.49 -12.95 -2.56
CA ALA A 85 -0.11 -13.76 -1.50
C ALA A 85 0.15 -13.19 -0.10
N PHE A 86 1.31 -12.60 0.13
CA PHE A 86 1.65 -11.92 1.38
C PHE A 86 0.68 -10.78 1.70
N LEU A 87 0.49 -9.83 0.78
CA LEU A 87 -0.46 -8.73 0.98
C LEU A 87 -1.90 -9.23 1.08
N LYS A 88 -2.27 -10.21 0.24
CA LYS A 88 -3.61 -10.80 0.30
C LYS A 88 -3.90 -11.43 1.66
N ASN A 89 -2.92 -12.13 2.25
CA ASN A 89 -3.05 -12.70 3.59
C ASN A 89 -3.28 -11.61 4.67
N VAL A 90 -2.54 -10.50 4.59
CA VAL A 90 -2.75 -9.35 5.49
C VAL A 90 -4.17 -8.79 5.35
N ILE A 91 -4.65 -8.61 4.11
CA ILE A 91 -6.01 -8.12 3.83
C ILE A 91 -7.07 -9.10 4.36
N ASP A 92 -6.87 -10.41 4.16
CA ASP A 92 -7.79 -11.43 4.65
C ASP A 92 -7.92 -11.39 6.18
N TRP A 93 -6.80 -11.30 6.89
CA TRP A 93 -6.81 -11.14 8.34
C TRP A 93 -7.46 -9.82 8.80
N LEU A 94 -7.12 -8.69 8.19
CA LEU A 94 -7.70 -7.39 8.55
C LEU A 94 -9.23 -7.40 8.43
N SER A 95 -9.77 -8.09 7.44
CA SER A 95 -11.22 -8.22 7.25
C SER A 95 -11.91 -8.98 8.39
N ARG A 96 -11.16 -9.80 9.16
CA ARG A 96 -11.68 -10.55 10.32
C ARG A 96 -11.63 -9.74 11.62
N ALA A 97 -10.84 -8.68 11.67
CA ALA A 97 -10.71 -7.79 12.82
C ALA A 97 -11.81 -6.70 12.88
N THR A 98 -12.83 -6.81 12.04
CA THR A 98 -13.97 -5.87 12.02
C THR A 98 -15.28 -6.63 12.09
N GLN A 99 -16.38 -5.89 12.28
CA GLN A 99 -17.72 -6.49 12.15
C GLN A 99 -17.96 -6.90 10.68
N PRO A 100 -18.69 -8.00 10.44
CA PRO A 100 -18.99 -8.42 9.08
C PRO A 100 -19.54 -7.29 8.21
N GLY A 101 -18.95 -7.12 7.03
CA GLY A 101 -19.35 -6.08 6.07
C GLY A 101 -18.87 -4.66 6.38
N GLN A 102 -18.12 -4.45 7.46
CA GLN A 102 -17.54 -3.15 7.77
C GLN A 102 -16.13 -3.02 7.17
N PRO A 103 -15.78 -1.84 6.64
CA PRO A 103 -14.43 -1.58 6.15
C PRO A 103 -13.39 -1.65 7.27
N PHE A 104 -12.21 -2.22 6.99
CA PHE A 104 -11.17 -2.37 8.01
C PHE A 104 -10.17 -1.20 8.05
N PHE A 105 -10.12 -0.33 7.03
CA PHE A 105 -9.32 0.89 7.10
C PHE A 105 -9.93 1.97 8.01
N GLY A 106 -11.20 1.85 8.37
CA GLY A 106 -11.93 2.77 9.25
C GLY A 106 -13.35 3.02 8.76
N GLU A 107 -14.15 3.70 9.60
CA GLU A 107 -15.57 3.98 9.29
C GLU A 107 -15.76 4.95 8.13
N THR A 108 -14.83 5.91 7.98
CA THR A 108 -14.82 6.86 6.86
C THR A 108 -13.83 6.41 5.80
N LYS A 109 -14.22 6.55 4.53
CA LYS A 109 -13.32 6.22 3.41
C LYS A 109 -12.08 7.09 3.45
N LYS A 110 -10.91 6.44 3.39
CA LYS A 110 -9.61 7.11 3.39
C LYS A 110 -9.13 7.36 1.97
N PRO A 111 -8.63 8.56 1.64
CA PRO A 111 -7.90 8.79 0.40
C PRO A 111 -6.72 7.84 0.27
N VAL A 112 -6.56 7.21 -0.90
CA VAL A 112 -5.50 6.23 -1.17
C VAL A 112 -4.74 6.60 -2.43
N LEU A 113 -3.41 6.59 -2.35
CA LEU A 113 -2.50 6.58 -3.49
C LEU A 113 -1.99 5.16 -3.69
N LEU A 114 -2.32 4.53 -4.82
CA LEU A 114 -1.84 3.20 -5.19
C LEU A 114 -0.63 3.29 -6.12
N LEU A 115 0.42 2.58 -5.75
CA LEU A 115 1.66 2.51 -6.50
C LEU A 115 1.98 1.06 -6.86
N SER A 116 2.59 0.86 -8.01
CA SER A 116 3.25 -0.40 -8.36
C SER A 116 4.48 -0.14 -9.23
N THR A 117 5.37 -1.10 -9.27
CA THR A 117 6.52 -1.09 -10.15
C THR A 117 6.91 -2.51 -10.55
N SER A 118 7.64 -2.64 -11.64
CA SER A 118 8.19 -3.94 -12.06
C SER A 118 9.51 -3.76 -12.80
N PRO A 119 10.36 -4.82 -12.85
CA PRO A 119 11.52 -4.82 -13.74
C PRO A 119 11.13 -4.70 -15.22
N GLY A 120 9.99 -5.26 -15.62
CA GLY A 120 9.45 -5.16 -16.98
C GLY A 120 8.64 -3.88 -17.21
N GLU A 121 8.15 -3.71 -18.44
CA GLU A 121 7.45 -2.50 -18.90
C GLU A 121 6.06 -2.30 -18.25
N SER A 122 5.39 -3.38 -17.82
CA SER A 122 4.00 -3.33 -17.33
C SER A 122 3.82 -2.52 -16.05
N GLY A 123 4.87 -2.38 -15.23
CA GLY A 123 4.83 -1.59 -14.00
C GLY A 123 3.81 -2.06 -12.95
N GLY A 124 3.22 -3.25 -13.12
CA GLY A 124 2.17 -3.75 -12.23
C GLY A 124 0.80 -3.10 -12.45
N ALA A 125 0.53 -2.63 -13.65
CA ALA A 125 -0.71 -1.90 -13.99
C ALA A 125 -1.97 -2.74 -13.78
N THR A 126 -1.91 -4.06 -14.03
CA THR A 126 -3.05 -4.97 -13.83
C THR A 126 -3.42 -5.07 -12.36
N ASN A 127 -2.42 -5.19 -11.48
CA ASN A 127 -2.65 -5.22 -10.05
C ASN A 127 -3.22 -3.89 -9.53
N ILE A 128 -2.72 -2.74 -9.99
CA ILE A 128 -3.30 -1.43 -9.64
C ILE A 128 -4.79 -1.38 -9.98
N LYS A 129 -5.17 -1.83 -11.17
CA LYS A 129 -6.59 -1.90 -11.57
C LYS A 129 -7.40 -2.79 -10.63
N THR A 130 -6.93 -4.01 -10.39
CA THR A 130 -7.59 -4.96 -9.49
C THR A 130 -7.74 -4.39 -8.08
N MET A 131 -6.67 -3.81 -7.52
CA MET A 131 -6.72 -3.21 -6.19
C MET A 131 -7.64 -1.98 -6.14
N SER A 132 -7.69 -1.18 -7.20
CA SER A 132 -8.60 -0.03 -7.27
C SER A 132 -10.07 -0.44 -7.20
N GLU A 133 -10.44 -1.56 -7.81
CA GLU A 133 -11.80 -2.12 -7.76
C GLU A 133 -12.15 -2.68 -6.37
N LEU A 134 -11.16 -3.20 -5.62
CA LEU A 134 -11.34 -3.75 -4.28
C LEU A 134 -11.31 -2.68 -3.18
N MET A 135 -10.61 -1.59 -3.40
CA MET A 135 -10.33 -0.56 -2.40
C MET A 135 -11.57 0.00 -1.68
N PRO A 136 -12.72 0.25 -2.36
CA PRO A 136 -13.94 0.72 -1.70
C PRO A 136 -14.48 -0.24 -0.63
N TRP A 137 -14.28 -1.56 -0.79
CA TRP A 137 -14.69 -2.58 0.17
C TRP A 137 -13.81 -2.59 1.42
N TRP A 138 -12.56 -2.16 1.30
CA TRP A 138 -11.60 -2.07 2.40
C TRP A 138 -11.74 -0.77 3.20
N GLY A 139 -12.45 0.23 2.65
CA GLY A 139 -12.60 1.55 3.23
C GLY A 139 -11.68 2.59 2.63
N GLY A 140 -11.15 2.32 1.43
CA GLY A 140 -10.33 3.26 0.67
C GLY A 140 -11.11 3.98 -0.44
N ASP A 141 -10.62 5.16 -0.80
CA ASP A 141 -11.07 5.96 -1.95
C ASP A 141 -9.84 6.34 -2.77
N VAL A 142 -9.64 5.66 -3.91
CA VAL A 142 -8.43 5.85 -4.73
C VAL A 142 -8.43 7.23 -5.36
N LYS A 143 -7.51 8.09 -4.92
CA LYS A 143 -7.32 9.47 -5.40
C LYS A 143 -6.19 9.62 -6.40
N GLY A 144 -5.36 8.59 -6.53
CA GLY A 144 -4.28 8.57 -7.50
C GLY A 144 -3.69 7.17 -7.67
N THR A 145 -3.11 6.94 -8.83
CA THR A 145 -2.37 5.71 -9.13
C THR A 145 -1.07 6.06 -9.84
N TYR A 146 -0.05 5.23 -9.64
CA TYR A 146 1.21 5.35 -10.37
C TYR A 146 1.79 3.96 -10.66
N SER A 147 2.03 3.69 -11.93
CA SER A 147 2.61 2.44 -12.42
C SER A 147 3.96 2.73 -13.06
N LEU A 148 5.05 2.19 -12.50
CA LEU A 148 6.40 2.41 -12.96
C LEU A 148 6.99 1.14 -13.57
N GLY A 149 6.98 1.03 -14.90
CA GLY A 149 7.71 -0.03 -15.61
C GLY A 149 9.20 0.26 -15.74
N SER A 150 9.97 -0.78 -16.08
CA SER A 150 11.42 -0.72 -16.30
C SER A 150 12.18 -0.13 -15.12
N TYR A 151 11.87 -0.60 -13.91
CA TYR A 151 12.41 -0.03 -12.67
C TYR A 151 13.92 0.16 -12.70
N HIS A 152 14.69 -0.89 -13.07
CA HIS A 152 16.16 -0.86 -13.03
C HIS A 152 16.80 0.07 -14.07
N GLU A 153 16.08 0.42 -15.14
CA GLU A 153 16.54 1.41 -16.12
C GLU A 153 16.32 2.85 -15.63
N LYS A 154 15.35 3.04 -14.75
CA LYS A 154 14.93 4.34 -14.25
C LYS A 154 15.46 4.67 -12.86
N PHE A 155 15.86 3.65 -12.09
CA PHE A 155 16.42 3.78 -10.75
C PHE A 155 17.91 3.40 -10.77
N ILE A 156 18.79 4.41 -10.75
CA ILE A 156 20.23 4.26 -10.87
C ILE A 156 20.87 5.04 -9.72
N ASP A 157 21.90 4.46 -9.10
CA ASP A 157 22.67 5.08 -8.00
C ASP A 157 21.78 5.62 -6.86
N GLY A 158 20.72 4.88 -6.52
CA GLY A 158 19.85 5.21 -5.39
C GLY A 158 18.76 6.25 -5.67
N GLN A 159 18.59 6.68 -6.92
CA GLN A 159 17.61 7.70 -7.30
C GLN A 159 16.93 7.44 -8.65
N PHE A 160 15.75 7.96 -8.81
CA PHE A 160 15.08 7.94 -10.11
C PHE A 160 15.68 8.99 -11.06
N ASN A 161 15.66 8.68 -12.36
CA ASN A 161 15.98 9.66 -13.38
C ASN A 161 15.04 10.88 -13.31
N SER A 162 15.46 12.03 -13.84
CA SER A 162 14.74 13.30 -13.72
C SER A 162 13.29 13.25 -14.26
N ALA A 163 13.00 12.47 -15.29
CA ALA A 163 11.64 12.34 -15.83
C ALA A 163 10.72 11.61 -14.84
N THR A 164 11.14 10.44 -14.39
CA THR A 164 10.42 9.62 -13.39
C THR A 164 10.22 10.37 -12.08
N ASP A 165 11.27 11.08 -11.62
CA ASP A 165 11.20 11.87 -10.39
C ASP A 165 10.14 13.00 -10.47
N LYS A 166 10.08 13.71 -11.59
CA LYS A 166 9.06 14.75 -11.84
C LYS A 166 7.64 14.17 -11.91
N GLU A 167 7.45 13.04 -12.57
CA GLU A 167 6.15 12.37 -12.65
C GLU A 167 5.66 11.93 -11.27
N LEU A 168 6.53 11.29 -10.51
CA LEU A 168 6.21 10.85 -9.14
C LEU A 168 5.89 12.05 -8.24
N THR A 169 6.69 13.11 -8.32
CA THR A 169 6.45 14.36 -7.57
C THR A 169 5.09 14.97 -7.92
N LYS A 170 4.74 15.02 -9.22
CA LYS A 170 3.42 15.50 -9.66
C LYS A 170 2.30 14.64 -9.10
N THR A 171 2.47 13.32 -9.12
CA THR A 171 1.48 12.38 -8.59
C THR A 171 1.26 12.59 -7.09
N VAL A 172 2.33 12.72 -6.31
CA VAL A 172 2.25 13.00 -4.87
C VAL A 172 1.57 14.34 -4.58
N ASN A 173 1.96 15.41 -5.29
CA ASN A 173 1.35 16.73 -5.12
C ASN A 173 -0.15 16.71 -5.45
N SER A 174 -0.56 15.97 -6.48
CA SER A 174 -1.96 15.80 -6.84
C SER A 174 -2.73 15.03 -5.77
N PHE A 175 -2.13 14.00 -5.19
CA PHE A 175 -2.69 13.25 -4.07
C PHE A 175 -2.84 14.13 -2.82
N GLU A 176 -1.81 14.87 -2.41
CA GLU A 176 -1.86 15.77 -1.26
C GLU A 176 -2.93 16.86 -1.42
N ALA A 177 -3.23 17.28 -2.65
CA ALA A 177 -4.29 18.27 -2.91
C ALA A 177 -5.71 17.71 -2.68
N THR A 178 -5.86 16.39 -2.50
CA THR A 178 -7.14 15.74 -2.18
C THR A 178 -7.37 15.55 -0.68
N LEU A 179 -6.37 15.81 0.16
CA LEU A 179 -6.38 15.62 1.61
C LEU A 179 -6.84 16.89 2.33
#